data_3c3a721ba1dd1a82ddc960f9760cfa45
#
_entry.id   3c3a721ba1dd1a82ddc960f9760cfa45
#
_cell.length_a   1.000
_cell.length_b   1.000
_cell.length_c   1.000
_cell.angle_alpha   90.00
_cell.angle_beta   90.00
_cell.angle_gamma   90.00
#
_symmetry.space_group_name_H-M   'P 1'
#
loop_
_entity.id
_entity.type
_entity.pdbx_description
1 polymer ?
#
loop_
_entity_poly.entity_id
_entity_poly.type
_entity_poly.pdbx_seq_one_letter_code
_entity_poly.pdbx_strand_id
1 'polypeptide(L)'
;VVRSLDDKIKETLLEATKEAPELKDKVFENIQASIQEERGEDRMTRNGRPSILKLVAVASIFIIILFTTTEYGQATIDKIRTFFQPEKPITEHIEGTEEEKEYTLEDSKMGYIIYIDRSMYEKVAEEGRDRIVPLYKADYLPEMYMEITQEEDLSPEEVAAKIEGEQKGEFAEFENQGLVDDPIKAILLKGKTGIQYDDIIVKYYLVDNTKGGTFVIKTQYTLEAAEGHGARFYHMLKEFKVVDLEELEG
;
A
#
# COMPACT_ATOMS: atom_id res chain seq x y z
N VAL A 1 -7.97 -38.73 -21.61
CA VAL A 1 -9.02 -37.68 -21.54
C VAL A 1 -8.38 -36.49 -20.85
N VAL A 2 -8.06 -35.42 -21.59
CA VAL A 2 -7.51 -34.19 -21.06
C VAL A 2 -8.67 -33.48 -20.36
N ARG A 3 -8.64 -33.38 -19.04
CA ARG A 3 -9.61 -32.58 -18.27
C ARG A 3 -9.50 -31.11 -18.73
N SER A 4 -10.64 -30.48 -18.93
CA SER A 4 -10.75 -29.08 -19.33
C SER A 4 -10.10 -28.20 -18.26
N LEU A 5 -9.53 -27.05 -18.65
CA LEU A 5 -8.97 -26.06 -17.72
C LEU A 5 -10.04 -25.63 -16.69
N ASP A 6 -11.29 -25.50 -17.14
CA ASP A 6 -12.45 -25.17 -16.30
C ASP A 6 -12.70 -26.21 -15.19
N ASP A 7 -12.51 -27.51 -15.49
CA ASP A 7 -12.69 -28.58 -14.49
C ASP A 7 -11.61 -28.52 -13.39
N LYS A 8 -10.36 -28.18 -13.75
CA LYS A 8 -9.27 -28.01 -12.79
C LYS A 8 -9.47 -26.77 -11.91
N ILE A 9 -9.85 -25.65 -12.52
CA ILE A 9 -10.15 -24.40 -11.77
C ILE A 9 -11.29 -24.65 -10.78
N LYS A 10 -12.36 -25.32 -11.22
CA LYS A 10 -13.49 -25.65 -10.35
C LYS A 10 -13.12 -26.57 -9.20
N GLU A 11 -12.29 -27.58 -9.43
CA GLU A 11 -11.83 -28.53 -8.41
C GLU A 11 -10.95 -27.81 -7.36
N THR A 12 -10.03 -26.95 -7.81
CA THR A 12 -9.17 -26.15 -6.93
C THR A 12 -9.97 -25.15 -6.10
N LEU A 13 -10.95 -24.47 -6.71
CA LEU A 13 -11.86 -23.55 -6.02
C LEU A 13 -12.73 -24.25 -4.98
N LEU A 14 -13.25 -25.44 -5.31
CA LEU A 14 -14.04 -26.24 -4.37
C LEU A 14 -13.21 -26.76 -3.19
N GLU A 15 -11.93 -26.99 -3.39
CA GLU A 15 -11.02 -27.44 -2.36
C GLU A 15 -10.62 -26.28 -1.43
N ALA A 16 -10.27 -25.13 -1.99
CA ALA A 16 -9.89 -23.92 -1.25
C ALA A 16 -11.05 -23.29 -0.43
N THR A 17 -12.32 -23.54 -0.82
CA THR A 17 -13.49 -22.96 -0.15
C THR A 17 -14.23 -23.93 0.77
N LYS A 18 -13.67 -25.09 1.09
CA LYS A 18 -14.31 -26.12 1.96
C LYS A 18 -14.67 -25.61 3.36
N GLU A 19 -13.96 -24.62 3.86
CA GLU A 19 -14.11 -24.09 5.23
C GLU A 19 -15.02 -22.85 5.35
N ALA A 20 -15.48 -22.28 4.22
CA ALA A 20 -16.34 -21.10 4.20
C ALA A 20 -17.59 -21.29 3.32
N PRO A 21 -18.56 -22.11 3.73
CA PRO A 21 -19.69 -22.49 2.88
C PRO A 21 -20.59 -21.33 2.44
N GLU A 22 -20.79 -20.31 3.29
CA GLU A 22 -21.66 -19.16 2.96
C GLU A 22 -21.02 -18.20 1.93
N LEU A 23 -19.70 -18.04 1.95
CA LEU A 23 -18.98 -17.23 0.97
C LEU A 23 -18.90 -17.94 -0.39
N LYS A 24 -18.81 -19.27 -0.37
CA LYS A 24 -18.69 -20.12 -1.56
C LYS A 24 -19.85 -19.93 -2.52
N ASP A 25 -21.08 -19.93 -2.02
CA ASP A 25 -22.26 -19.79 -2.85
C ASP A 25 -22.37 -18.41 -3.49
N LYS A 26 -22.08 -17.33 -2.74
CA LYS A 26 -22.03 -15.96 -3.26
C LYS A 26 -20.96 -15.75 -4.32
N VAL A 27 -19.76 -16.29 -4.10
CA VAL A 27 -18.64 -16.18 -5.04
C VAL A 27 -18.95 -16.98 -6.30
N PHE A 28 -19.54 -18.16 -6.17
CA PHE A 28 -19.93 -18.99 -7.29
C PHE A 28 -21.04 -18.34 -8.15
N GLU A 29 -22.04 -17.71 -7.53
CA GLU A 29 -23.08 -16.96 -8.23
C GLU A 29 -22.50 -15.74 -8.98
N ASN A 30 -21.60 -14.99 -8.36
CA ASN A 30 -20.96 -13.83 -9.01
C ASN A 30 -20.06 -14.24 -10.19
N ILE A 31 -19.33 -15.35 -10.08
CA ILE A 31 -18.52 -15.89 -11.18
C ILE A 31 -19.41 -16.39 -12.33
N GLN A 32 -20.50 -17.11 -12.02
CA GLN A 32 -21.44 -17.54 -13.05
C GLN A 32 -22.11 -16.37 -13.75
N ALA A 33 -22.48 -15.30 -13.02
CA ALA A 33 -23.06 -14.10 -13.61
C ALA A 33 -22.07 -13.41 -14.57
N SER A 34 -20.80 -13.26 -14.17
CA SER A 34 -19.75 -12.66 -14.99
C SER A 34 -19.43 -13.48 -16.25
N ILE A 35 -19.43 -14.81 -16.15
CA ILE A 35 -19.22 -15.71 -17.30
C ILE A 35 -20.44 -15.69 -18.26
N GLN A 36 -21.66 -15.50 -17.74
CA GLN A 36 -22.86 -15.39 -18.55
C GLN A 36 -22.96 -14.04 -19.26
N GLU A 37 -22.56 -12.95 -18.65
CA GLU A 37 -22.47 -11.63 -19.30
C GLU A 37 -21.47 -11.66 -20.47
N GLU A 38 -20.29 -12.25 -20.31
CA GLU A 38 -19.33 -12.40 -21.42
C GLU A 38 -19.84 -13.28 -22.56
N ARG A 39 -20.68 -14.28 -22.28
CA ARG A 39 -21.29 -15.12 -23.34
C ARG A 39 -22.44 -14.43 -24.11
N GLY A 40 -23.04 -13.39 -23.52
CA GLY A 40 -24.11 -12.60 -24.15
C GLY A 40 -23.59 -11.56 -25.14
N GLU A 41 -22.38 -11.03 -24.96
CA GLU A 41 -21.81 -9.99 -25.83
C GLU A 41 -21.03 -10.52 -27.04
N ASP A 42 -20.66 -11.81 -27.08
CA ASP A 42 -19.78 -12.39 -28.09
C ASP A 42 -20.48 -12.80 -29.40
N ARG A 43 -21.66 -12.22 -29.73
CA ARG A 43 -22.33 -12.47 -31.03
C ARG A 43 -21.97 -11.48 -32.13
N MET A 44 -21.12 -10.48 -31.88
CA MET A 44 -20.62 -9.59 -32.96
C MET A 44 -19.16 -9.19 -32.67
N THR A 45 -18.21 -10.01 -33.03
CA THR A 45 -16.96 -9.68 -33.73
C THR A 45 -16.00 -10.87 -33.70
N ARG A 46 -15.74 -11.39 -34.84
CA ARG A 46 -14.79 -12.46 -35.14
C ARG A 46 -13.37 -11.86 -35.15
N ASN A 47 -12.50 -12.38 -34.32
CA ASN A 47 -11.06 -12.17 -34.14
C ASN A 47 -10.66 -11.38 -32.89
N GLY A 48 -10.56 -12.06 -31.78
CA GLY A 48 -9.86 -11.56 -30.59
C GLY A 48 -9.41 -12.75 -29.73
N ARG A 49 -8.11 -12.95 -29.59
CA ARG A 49 -7.54 -13.85 -28.57
C ARG A 49 -8.05 -13.40 -27.21
N PRO A 50 -8.51 -14.32 -26.33
CA PRO A 50 -8.89 -13.93 -24.96
C PRO A 50 -7.71 -13.20 -24.32
N SER A 51 -7.94 -12.00 -23.82
CA SER A 51 -6.91 -11.18 -23.22
C SER A 51 -6.43 -11.87 -21.94
N ILE A 52 -5.21 -12.37 -21.95
CA ILE A 52 -4.53 -12.97 -20.79
C ILE A 52 -4.57 -11.99 -19.59
N LEU A 53 -4.62 -10.67 -19.86
CA LEU A 53 -4.76 -9.63 -18.82
C LEU A 53 -6.06 -9.76 -18.00
N LYS A 54 -7.20 -10.13 -18.60
CA LYS A 54 -8.47 -10.29 -17.87
C LYS A 54 -8.44 -11.53 -16.97
N LEU A 55 -7.79 -12.60 -17.40
CA LEU A 55 -7.60 -13.82 -16.60
C LEU A 55 -6.67 -13.58 -15.40
N VAL A 56 -5.63 -12.77 -15.58
CA VAL A 56 -4.68 -12.39 -14.53
C VAL A 56 -5.38 -11.49 -13.49
N ALA A 57 -6.23 -10.54 -13.91
CA ALA A 57 -7.00 -9.69 -12.99
C ALA A 57 -7.98 -10.49 -12.11
N VAL A 58 -8.67 -11.47 -12.66
CA VAL A 58 -9.58 -12.34 -11.88
C VAL A 58 -8.80 -13.25 -10.93
N ALA A 59 -7.65 -13.78 -11.35
CA ALA A 59 -6.78 -14.60 -10.48
C ALA A 59 -6.20 -13.79 -9.31
N SER A 60 -5.79 -12.54 -9.55
CA SER A 60 -5.28 -11.65 -8.49
C SER A 60 -6.34 -11.33 -7.43
N ILE A 61 -7.58 -11.05 -7.84
CA ILE A 61 -8.70 -10.82 -6.90
C ILE A 61 -8.95 -12.08 -6.04
N PHE A 62 -8.83 -13.28 -6.62
CA PHE A 62 -9.00 -14.52 -5.88
C PHE A 62 -7.89 -14.80 -4.87
N ILE A 63 -6.65 -14.51 -5.21
CA ILE A 63 -5.50 -14.64 -4.30
C ILE A 63 -5.67 -13.68 -3.12
N ILE A 64 -6.08 -12.45 -3.35
CA ILE A 64 -6.32 -11.44 -2.30
C ILE A 64 -7.47 -11.87 -1.37
N ILE A 65 -8.58 -12.39 -1.90
CA ILE A 65 -9.70 -12.89 -1.09
C ILE A 65 -9.27 -14.10 -0.25
N LEU A 66 -8.45 -15.01 -0.77
CA LEU A 66 -7.92 -16.14 -0.03
C LEU A 66 -7.01 -15.69 1.14
N PHE A 67 -6.12 -14.72 0.91
CA PHE A 67 -5.25 -14.18 1.96
C PHE A 67 -6.02 -13.39 3.04
N THR A 68 -7.15 -12.77 2.70
CA THR A 68 -7.94 -11.98 3.67
C THR A 68 -8.85 -12.81 4.57
N THR A 69 -9.19 -14.05 4.16
CA THR A 69 -10.19 -14.89 4.85
C THR A 69 -9.62 -16.17 5.45
N THR A 70 -8.34 -16.47 5.19
CA THR A 70 -7.71 -17.68 5.74
C THR A 70 -7.12 -17.40 7.13
N GLU A 71 -7.17 -18.42 8.00
CA GLU A 71 -6.50 -18.44 9.30
C GLU A 71 -5.00 -18.11 9.20
N TYR A 72 -4.37 -18.35 8.04
CA TYR A 72 -2.97 -18.01 7.75
C TYR A 72 -2.70 -16.50 7.80
N GLY A 73 -3.55 -15.66 7.21
CA GLY A 73 -3.38 -14.21 7.26
C GLY A 73 -3.51 -13.65 8.68
N GLN A 74 -4.39 -14.20 9.51
CA GLN A 74 -4.56 -13.79 10.90
C GLN A 74 -3.40 -14.30 11.78
N ALA A 75 -2.92 -15.52 11.55
CA ALA A 75 -1.78 -16.07 12.27
C ALA A 75 -0.49 -15.26 12.06
N THR A 76 -0.26 -14.73 10.86
CA THR A 76 0.89 -13.88 10.54
C THR A 76 0.80 -12.53 11.26
N ILE A 77 -0.38 -11.92 11.29
CA ILE A 77 -0.64 -10.66 12.02
C ILE A 77 -0.42 -10.85 13.53
N ASP A 78 -0.90 -11.94 14.11
CA ASP A 78 -0.72 -12.24 15.52
C ASP A 78 0.77 -12.50 15.86
N LYS A 79 1.54 -13.10 14.96
CA LYS A 79 2.99 -13.26 15.13
C LYS A 79 3.72 -11.92 15.06
N ILE A 80 3.40 -11.03 14.12
CA ILE A 80 3.96 -9.67 14.08
C ILE A 80 3.76 -8.98 15.42
N ARG A 81 2.55 -9.01 15.98
CA ARG A 81 2.24 -8.42 17.29
C ARG A 81 2.95 -9.08 18.47
N THR A 82 3.42 -10.31 18.29
CA THR A 82 4.24 -11.00 19.31
C THR A 82 5.69 -10.51 19.29
N PHE A 83 6.23 -10.18 18.11
CA PHE A 83 7.60 -9.70 17.94
C PHE A 83 7.75 -8.20 18.17
N PHE A 84 6.69 -7.41 17.92
CA PHE A 84 6.69 -5.96 18.05
C PHE A 84 5.73 -5.52 19.16
N GLN A 85 6.15 -4.53 19.94
CA GLN A 85 5.27 -3.95 20.97
C GLN A 85 4.06 -3.31 20.30
N PRO A 86 2.82 -3.59 20.76
CA PRO A 86 1.61 -3.00 20.16
C PRO A 86 1.58 -1.48 20.24
N GLU A 87 2.17 -0.93 21.30
CA GLU A 87 2.26 0.51 21.54
C GLU A 87 3.65 0.84 22.10
N LYS A 88 4.18 2.00 21.74
CA LYS A 88 5.43 2.50 22.28
C LYS A 88 5.45 4.04 22.36
N PRO A 89 6.09 4.61 23.40
CA PRO A 89 6.30 6.06 23.47
C PRO A 89 7.34 6.48 22.43
N ILE A 90 7.03 7.55 21.70
CA ILE A 90 7.93 8.21 20.76
C ILE A 90 8.02 9.68 21.15
N THR A 91 9.26 10.17 21.28
CA THR A 91 9.51 11.59 21.49
C THR A 91 9.52 12.30 20.14
N GLU A 92 8.56 13.19 19.95
CA GLU A 92 8.48 14.08 18.80
C GLU A 92 9.16 15.41 19.10
N HIS A 93 9.85 15.95 18.09
CA HIS A 93 10.35 17.31 18.12
C HIS A 93 9.52 18.15 17.14
N ILE A 94 8.55 18.91 17.67
CA ILE A 94 7.59 19.68 16.87
C ILE A 94 7.62 21.12 17.33
N GLU A 95 7.83 22.05 16.39
CA GLU A 95 7.86 23.50 16.66
C GLU A 95 8.81 23.90 17.81
N GLY A 96 9.94 23.18 17.93
CA GLY A 96 10.92 23.42 18.98
C GLY A 96 10.54 22.89 20.37
N THR A 97 9.44 22.14 20.47
CA THR A 97 8.98 21.50 21.70
C THR A 97 9.16 19.99 21.60
N GLU A 98 9.59 19.36 22.69
CA GLU A 98 9.61 17.91 22.83
C GLU A 98 8.28 17.45 23.42
N GLU A 99 7.60 16.52 22.72
CA GLU A 99 6.38 15.88 23.20
C GLU A 99 6.56 14.37 23.15
N GLU A 100 6.18 13.68 24.23
CA GLU A 100 6.10 12.22 24.23
C GLU A 100 4.68 11.79 23.86
N LYS A 101 4.55 10.97 22.82
CA LYS A 101 3.28 10.44 22.30
C LYS A 101 3.31 8.93 22.28
N GLU A 102 2.18 8.32 22.56
CA GLU A 102 2.02 6.88 22.41
C GLU A 102 1.63 6.55 20.97
N TYR A 103 2.48 5.78 20.29
CA TYR A 103 2.30 5.35 18.91
C TYR A 103 1.84 3.90 18.88
N THR A 104 0.83 3.61 18.06
CA THR A 104 0.26 2.29 17.88
C THR A 104 0.87 1.61 16.66
N LEU A 105 1.20 0.33 16.79
CA LEU A 105 1.69 -0.52 15.70
C LEU A 105 0.60 -0.75 14.67
N GLU A 106 0.92 -0.49 13.41
CA GLU A 106 0.14 -0.83 12.24
C GLU A 106 0.93 -1.78 11.36
N ASP A 107 0.31 -2.87 10.98
CA ASP A 107 0.83 -3.84 10.01
C ASP A 107 0.15 -3.71 8.66
N SER A 108 0.82 -4.14 7.60
CA SER A 108 0.28 -4.17 6.25
C SER A 108 0.49 -5.52 5.57
N LYS A 109 -0.51 -5.92 4.79
CA LYS A 109 -0.42 -7.10 3.91
C LYS A 109 0.65 -6.97 2.84
N MET A 110 1.14 -5.76 2.57
CA MET A 110 2.26 -5.50 1.67
C MET A 110 3.62 -5.88 2.26
N GLY A 111 3.70 -6.33 3.52
CA GLY A 111 4.95 -6.77 4.15
C GLY A 111 5.73 -5.64 4.81
N TYR A 112 5.06 -4.75 5.51
CA TYR A 112 5.70 -3.74 6.36
C TYR A 112 4.92 -3.51 7.66
N ILE A 113 5.60 -2.91 8.63
CA ILE A 113 5.00 -2.32 9.83
C ILE A 113 5.38 -0.84 9.92
N ILE A 114 4.53 -0.08 10.59
CA ILE A 114 4.77 1.32 10.93
C ILE A 114 4.07 1.65 12.25
N TYR A 115 4.61 2.61 13.02
CA TYR A 115 3.94 3.11 14.21
C TYR A 115 3.32 4.47 13.91
N ILE A 116 2.07 4.67 14.30
CA ILE A 116 1.33 5.91 14.05
C ILE A 116 0.70 6.47 15.33
N ASP A 117 0.63 7.79 15.45
CA ASP A 117 -0.14 8.47 16.48
C ASP A 117 -1.64 8.41 16.15
N ARG A 118 -2.34 7.45 16.75
CA ARG A 118 -3.79 7.24 16.57
C ARG A 118 -4.66 8.37 17.13
N SER A 119 -4.12 9.26 17.95
CA SER A 119 -4.85 10.45 18.42
C SER A 119 -4.99 11.52 17.33
N MET A 120 -4.12 11.49 16.32
CA MET A 120 -4.04 12.49 15.24
C MET A 120 -4.34 11.92 13.86
N TYR A 121 -4.10 10.62 13.64
CA TYR A 121 -4.14 9.98 12.32
C TYR A 121 -4.92 8.68 12.34
N GLU A 122 -5.45 8.32 11.18
CA GLU A 122 -5.97 6.99 10.89
C GLU A 122 -5.27 6.37 9.69
N LYS A 123 -5.15 5.04 9.68
CA LYS A 123 -4.72 4.27 8.53
C LYS A 123 -5.94 3.77 7.77
N VAL A 124 -6.02 4.10 6.49
CA VAL A 124 -7.02 3.62 5.54
C VAL A 124 -6.32 2.67 4.59
N ALA A 125 -6.66 1.38 4.68
CA ALA A 125 -6.11 0.36 3.80
C ALA A 125 -7.01 0.17 2.58
N GLU A 126 -6.43 0.27 1.40
CA GLU A 126 -7.05 -0.01 0.11
C GLU A 126 -6.24 -1.10 -0.62
N GLU A 127 -6.76 -1.62 -1.71
CA GLU A 127 -6.04 -2.62 -2.50
C GLU A 127 -4.74 -2.03 -3.09
N GLY A 128 -3.59 -2.60 -2.68
CA GLY A 128 -2.25 -2.17 -3.13
C GLY A 128 -1.82 -0.79 -2.63
N ARG A 129 -2.57 -0.19 -1.70
CA ARG A 129 -2.29 1.14 -1.18
C ARG A 129 -2.78 1.33 0.25
N ASP A 130 -1.91 1.78 1.12
CA ASP A 130 -2.27 2.23 2.46
C ASP A 130 -2.09 3.76 2.55
N ARG A 131 -3.04 4.45 3.17
CA ARG A 131 -2.96 5.90 3.43
C ARG A 131 -3.07 6.19 4.92
N ILE A 132 -2.17 7.01 5.44
CA ILE A 132 -2.23 7.56 6.78
C ILE A 132 -2.68 9.01 6.62
N VAL A 133 -3.87 9.31 7.14
CA VAL A 133 -4.54 10.61 6.96
C VAL A 133 -4.86 11.23 8.31
N PRO A 134 -4.80 12.58 8.45
CA PRO A 134 -5.23 13.25 9.66
C PRO A 134 -6.71 13.00 9.95
N LEU A 135 -7.06 12.79 11.22
CA LEU A 135 -8.46 12.68 11.68
C LEU A 135 -9.26 13.98 11.45
N TYR A 136 -8.58 15.12 11.52
CA TYR A 136 -9.16 16.42 11.29
C TYR A 136 -8.65 16.99 9.97
N LYS A 137 -9.57 17.26 9.06
CA LYS A 137 -9.28 17.84 7.74
C LYS A 137 -9.98 19.21 7.64
N ALA A 138 -9.26 20.18 7.10
CA ALA A 138 -9.84 21.47 6.76
C ALA A 138 -10.21 21.44 5.26
N ASP A 139 -11.49 21.59 4.93
CA ASP A 139 -12.01 21.47 3.55
C ASP A 139 -11.41 22.49 2.57
N TYR A 140 -10.82 23.56 3.09
CA TYR A 140 -10.22 24.63 2.28
C TYR A 140 -8.71 24.46 2.06
N LEU A 141 -8.07 23.47 2.68
CA LEU A 141 -6.65 23.18 2.51
C LEU A 141 -6.44 21.98 1.58
N PRO A 142 -5.29 21.92 0.88
CA PRO A 142 -4.87 20.72 0.18
C PRO A 142 -4.82 19.51 1.10
N GLU A 143 -5.09 18.34 0.54
CA GLU A 143 -5.10 17.10 1.31
C GLU A 143 -3.68 16.76 1.82
N MET A 144 -3.58 16.46 3.12
CA MET A 144 -2.33 16.04 3.77
C MET A 144 -2.39 14.55 4.06
N TYR A 145 -1.37 13.81 3.69
CA TYR A 145 -1.32 12.36 3.88
C TYR A 145 0.10 11.79 3.76
N MET A 146 0.27 10.60 4.28
CA MET A 146 1.31 9.67 3.89
C MET A 146 0.64 8.50 3.16
N GLU A 147 1.12 8.18 1.96
CA GLU A 147 0.63 7.08 1.13
C GLU A 147 1.76 6.08 0.89
N ILE A 148 1.46 4.81 1.06
CA ILE A 148 2.41 3.71 0.91
C ILE A 148 1.86 2.78 -0.15
N THR A 149 2.63 2.58 -1.22
CA THR A 149 2.38 1.64 -2.30
C THR A 149 3.62 0.79 -2.53
N GLN A 150 3.52 -0.23 -3.39
CA GLN A 150 4.65 -1.08 -3.74
C GLN A 150 4.73 -1.29 -5.25
N GLU A 151 5.95 -1.17 -5.79
CA GLU A 151 6.33 -1.63 -7.14
C GLU A 151 7.09 -2.95 -6.95
N GLU A 152 6.49 -4.08 -7.35
CA GLU A 152 7.01 -5.41 -7.01
C GLU A 152 8.31 -5.78 -7.74
N ASP A 153 8.46 -5.29 -8.99
CA ASP A 153 9.53 -5.71 -9.92
C ASP A 153 10.50 -4.58 -10.31
N LEU A 154 10.45 -3.43 -9.63
CA LEU A 154 11.30 -2.28 -9.94
C LEU A 154 12.19 -1.93 -8.75
N SER A 155 13.49 -1.74 -9.02
CA SER A 155 14.44 -1.21 -8.04
C SER A 155 14.13 0.24 -7.65
N PRO A 156 14.60 0.72 -6.49
CA PRO A 156 14.43 2.13 -6.09
C PRO A 156 14.93 3.14 -7.12
N GLU A 157 16.00 2.82 -7.85
CA GLU A 157 16.57 3.66 -8.90
C GLU A 157 15.65 3.74 -10.14
N GLU A 158 15.05 2.63 -10.53
CA GLU A 158 14.10 2.57 -11.65
C GLU A 158 12.82 3.31 -11.32
N VAL A 159 12.31 3.14 -10.10
CA VAL A 159 11.14 3.88 -9.59
C VAL A 159 11.44 5.38 -9.51
N ALA A 160 12.65 5.78 -9.05
CA ALA A 160 13.05 7.17 -9.04
C ALA A 160 13.01 7.78 -10.43
N ALA A 161 13.60 7.14 -11.43
CA ALA A 161 13.59 7.61 -12.81
C ALA A 161 12.17 7.71 -13.40
N LYS A 162 11.29 6.77 -13.05
CA LYS A 162 9.86 6.79 -13.43
C LYS A 162 9.16 8.02 -12.87
N ILE A 163 9.27 8.23 -11.54
CA ILE A 163 8.64 9.38 -10.85
C ILE A 163 9.20 10.70 -11.37
N GLU A 164 10.52 10.83 -11.57
CA GLU A 164 11.12 12.04 -12.16
C GLU A 164 10.54 12.35 -13.54
N GLY A 165 10.33 11.33 -14.36
CA GLY A 165 9.69 11.48 -15.68
C GLY A 165 8.23 11.93 -15.60
N GLU A 166 7.45 11.35 -14.69
CA GLU A 166 6.03 11.65 -14.48
C GLU A 166 5.81 13.04 -13.87
N GLN A 167 6.67 13.44 -12.93
CA GLN A 167 6.52 14.69 -12.17
C GLN A 167 7.17 15.90 -12.87
N LYS A 168 7.77 15.69 -14.04
CA LYS A 168 8.44 16.74 -14.80
C LYS A 168 7.46 17.84 -15.22
N GLY A 169 7.62 19.03 -14.61
CA GLY A 169 6.80 20.21 -14.91
C GLY A 169 5.56 20.37 -14.03
N GLU A 170 5.26 19.40 -13.16
CA GLU A 170 4.14 19.48 -12.21
C GLU A 170 4.47 20.35 -10.98
N PHE A 171 5.76 20.47 -10.64
CA PHE A 171 6.25 21.22 -9.49
C PHE A 171 7.11 22.40 -9.95
N ALA A 172 7.08 23.49 -9.18
CA ALA A 172 8.01 24.63 -9.39
C ALA A 172 9.47 24.21 -9.14
N GLU A 173 9.67 23.30 -8.17
CA GLU A 173 10.95 22.67 -7.90
C GLU A 173 10.72 21.18 -7.66
N PHE A 174 11.47 20.33 -8.35
CA PHE A 174 11.48 18.89 -8.15
C PHE A 174 12.92 18.38 -8.23
N GLU A 175 13.35 17.62 -7.22
CA GLU A 175 14.75 17.31 -7.00
C GLU A 175 14.92 15.86 -6.52
N ASN A 176 15.82 15.12 -7.13
CA ASN A 176 16.29 13.84 -6.64
C ASN A 176 17.51 14.07 -5.74
N GLN A 177 17.36 13.79 -4.45
CA GLN A 177 18.42 13.94 -3.46
C GLN A 177 19.33 12.71 -3.34
N GLY A 178 19.03 11.64 -4.10
CA GLY A 178 19.75 10.39 -4.03
C GLY A 178 19.49 9.59 -2.74
N LEU A 179 20.46 8.75 -2.40
CA LEU A 179 20.37 7.89 -1.23
C LEU A 179 20.51 8.71 0.05
N VAL A 180 19.57 8.54 0.97
CA VAL A 180 19.57 9.08 2.33
C VAL A 180 19.48 7.95 3.36
N ASP A 181 19.94 8.20 4.59
CA ASP A 181 19.83 7.24 5.70
C ASP A 181 18.85 7.71 6.78
N ASP A 182 18.37 8.95 6.71
CA ASP A 182 17.46 9.58 7.68
C ASP A 182 16.25 10.20 6.97
N PRO A 183 15.02 9.98 7.43
CA PRO A 183 14.56 9.20 8.60
C PRO A 183 14.62 7.68 8.38
N ILE A 184 14.76 7.23 7.16
CA ILE A 184 14.87 5.84 6.74
C ILE A 184 15.83 5.74 5.56
N LYS A 185 16.53 4.61 5.41
CA LYS A 185 17.36 4.36 4.25
C LYS A 185 16.52 4.23 2.99
N ALA A 186 16.60 5.22 2.09
CA ALA A 186 15.79 5.31 0.88
C ALA A 186 16.44 6.21 -0.17
N ILE A 187 15.99 6.14 -1.42
CA ILE A 187 16.18 7.25 -2.38
C ILE A 187 15.09 8.28 -2.10
N LEU A 188 15.48 9.54 -1.94
CA LEU A 188 14.57 10.63 -1.61
C LEU A 188 14.38 11.57 -2.81
N LEU A 189 13.12 11.71 -3.25
CA LEU A 189 12.71 12.76 -4.18
C LEU A 189 11.87 13.80 -3.42
N LYS A 190 12.05 15.07 -3.77
CA LYS A 190 11.30 16.19 -3.18
C LYS A 190 10.71 17.06 -4.25
N GLY A 191 9.46 17.50 -4.07
CA GLY A 191 8.81 18.48 -4.91
C GLY A 191 8.12 19.55 -4.09
N LYS A 192 8.04 20.76 -4.63
CA LYS A 192 7.18 21.83 -4.09
C LYS A 192 6.54 22.63 -5.19
N THR A 193 5.30 23.08 -4.99
CA THR A 193 4.55 23.86 -5.98
C THR A 193 4.88 25.35 -5.94
N GLY A 194 5.39 25.85 -4.81
CA GLY A 194 5.76 27.27 -4.65
C GLY A 194 6.28 27.58 -3.24
N ILE A 195 6.07 28.83 -2.81
CA ILE A 195 6.59 29.38 -1.54
C ILE A 195 5.49 29.97 -0.65
N GLN A 196 4.22 29.85 -1.05
CA GLN A 196 3.10 30.34 -0.25
C GLN A 196 2.78 29.32 0.87
N TYR A 197 2.07 29.76 1.90
CA TYR A 197 1.74 28.94 3.06
C TYR A 197 0.92 27.67 2.71
N ASP A 198 0.09 27.74 1.68
CA ASP A 198 -0.76 26.67 1.16
C ASP A 198 -0.15 25.89 -0.01
N ASP A 199 1.07 26.26 -0.47
CA ASP A 199 1.80 25.48 -1.47
C ASP A 199 2.15 24.08 -0.93
N ILE A 200 2.08 23.13 -1.86
CA ILE A 200 2.25 21.71 -1.53
C ILE A 200 3.74 21.35 -1.51
N ILE A 201 4.14 20.61 -0.49
CA ILE A 201 5.39 19.87 -0.42
C ILE A 201 5.07 18.39 -0.57
N VAL A 202 5.79 17.71 -1.46
CA VAL A 202 5.79 16.26 -1.58
C VAL A 202 7.18 15.72 -1.33
N LYS A 203 7.24 14.54 -0.70
CA LYS A 203 8.46 13.74 -0.60
C LYS A 203 8.12 12.29 -0.95
N TYR A 204 8.98 11.67 -1.75
CA TYR A 204 8.91 10.25 -2.04
C TYR A 204 10.14 9.59 -1.44
N TYR A 205 9.92 8.63 -0.55
CA TYR A 205 10.95 7.76 0.00
C TYR A 205 10.81 6.40 -0.66
N LEU A 206 11.82 6.02 -1.43
CA LEU A 206 11.85 4.78 -2.19
C LEU A 206 12.70 3.78 -1.43
N VAL A 207 12.04 2.82 -0.79
CA VAL A 207 12.66 1.85 0.12
C VAL A 207 12.69 0.49 -0.56
N ASP A 208 13.85 -0.15 -0.60
CA ASP A 208 13.99 -1.52 -1.08
C ASP A 208 13.10 -2.47 -0.26
N ASN A 209 12.27 -3.26 -0.93
CA ASN A 209 11.37 -4.21 -0.29
C ASN A 209 12.05 -5.55 0.06
N THR A 210 13.36 -5.67 -0.18
CA THR A 210 14.21 -6.87 0.02
C THR A 210 13.88 -8.06 -0.89
N LYS A 211 12.89 -7.92 -1.78
CA LYS A 211 12.43 -8.97 -2.73
C LYS A 211 12.60 -8.54 -4.20
N GLY A 212 13.40 -7.51 -4.45
CA GLY A 212 13.67 -6.99 -5.79
C GLY A 212 12.72 -5.90 -6.27
N GLY A 213 11.85 -5.42 -5.39
CA GLY A 213 10.91 -4.32 -5.63
C GLY A 213 11.14 -3.14 -4.69
N THR A 214 10.20 -2.19 -4.68
CA THR A 214 10.33 -0.92 -3.97
C THR A 214 9.02 -0.53 -3.27
N PHE A 215 9.09 -0.21 -1.98
CA PHE A 215 8.03 0.56 -1.33
C PHE A 215 8.16 2.03 -1.70
N VAL A 216 7.08 2.60 -2.21
CA VAL A 216 6.96 4.02 -2.53
C VAL A 216 6.18 4.69 -1.42
N ILE A 217 6.86 5.44 -0.56
CA ILE A 217 6.23 6.15 0.54
C ILE A 217 6.17 7.64 0.17
N LYS A 218 4.99 8.10 -0.22
CA LYS A 218 4.72 9.50 -0.57
C LYS A 218 4.16 10.23 0.64
N THR A 219 4.78 11.34 1.04
CA THR A 219 4.18 12.30 1.98
C THR A 219 3.80 13.57 1.26
N GLN A 220 2.61 14.11 1.58
CA GLN A 220 2.10 15.36 1.04
C GLN A 220 1.54 16.22 2.17
N TYR A 221 1.93 17.48 2.20
CA TYR A 221 1.45 18.48 3.16
C TYR A 221 1.70 19.89 2.62
N THR A 222 1.06 20.90 3.23
CA THR A 222 1.30 22.30 2.87
C THR A 222 2.60 22.83 3.50
N LEU A 223 3.14 23.92 2.95
CA LEU A 223 4.35 24.54 3.49
C LEU A 223 4.18 24.93 4.96
N GLU A 224 3.03 25.50 5.35
CA GLU A 224 2.70 25.85 6.73
C GLU A 224 2.63 24.62 7.64
N ALA A 225 2.15 23.48 7.12
CA ALA A 225 2.04 22.24 7.88
C ALA A 225 3.36 21.44 8.00
N ALA A 226 4.46 21.96 7.45
CA ALA A 226 5.74 21.25 7.42
C ALA A 226 6.29 20.96 8.83
N GLU A 227 6.17 21.92 9.76
CA GLU A 227 6.62 21.75 11.15
C GLU A 227 5.69 20.88 11.98
N GLY A 228 4.40 20.80 11.63
CA GLY A 228 3.42 19.94 12.27
C GLY A 228 3.32 18.56 11.62
N HIS A 229 2.57 18.44 10.52
CA HIS A 229 2.35 17.16 9.82
C HIS A 229 3.61 16.60 9.21
N GLY A 230 4.47 17.45 8.60
CA GLY A 230 5.73 17.02 8.02
C GLY A 230 6.69 16.40 9.04
N ALA A 231 6.77 16.98 10.24
CA ALA A 231 7.57 16.45 11.33
C ALA A 231 7.00 15.13 11.88
N ARG A 232 5.67 15.01 12.03
CA ARG A 232 5.04 13.74 12.47
C ARG A 232 5.23 12.63 11.47
N PHE A 233 5.05 12.89 10.18
CA PHE A 233 5.36 11.90 9.14
C PHE A 233 6.82 11.46 9.15
N TYR A 234 7.75 12.37 9.44
CA TYR A 234 9.16 12.02 9.60
C TYR A 234 9.37 11.07 10.80
N HIS A 235 8.73 11.31 11.96
CA HIS A 235 8.80 10.40 13.10
C HIS A 235 8.17 9.05 12.82
N MET A 236 7.04 8.99 12.11
CA MET A 236 6.42 7.74 11.67
C MET A 236 7.36 6.95 10.73
N LEU A 237 8.03 7.64 9.80
CA LEU A 237 8.97 7.02 8.86
C LEU A 237 10.18 6.38 9.55
N LYS A 238 10.67 6.92 10.66
CA LYS A 238 11.73 6.29 11.47
C LYS A 238 11.32 4.91 12.00
N GLU A 239 10.04 4.69 12.10
CA GLU A 239 9.46 3.46 12.63
C GLU A 239 8.97 2.51 11.55
N PHE A 240 9.11 2.89 10.28
CA PHE A 240 8.80 2.01 9.15
C PHE A 240 9.82 0.87 9.06
N LYS A 241 9.32 -0.37 8.93
CA LYS A 241 10.17 -1.56 8.74
C LYS A 241 9.54 -2.50 7.73
N VAL A 242 10.35 -2.94 6.78
CA VAL A 242 10.01 -4.05 5.90
C VAL A 242 10.04 -5.33 6.73
N VAL A 243 9.01 -6.15 6.59
CA VAL A 243 8.85 -7.41 7.31
C VAL A 243 8.68 -8.52 6.30
N ASP A 244 9.51 -9.54 6.40
CA ASP A 244 9.30 -10.76 5.61
C ASP A 244 8.23 -11.61 6.27
N LEU A 245 7.05 -11.65 5.65
CA LEU A 245 5.91 -12.41 6.15
C LEU A 245 6.19 -13.92 6.15
N GLU A 246 7.05 -14.40 5.24
CA GLU A 246 7.43 -15.82 5.14
C GLU A 246 8.36 -16.24 6.29
N GLU A 247 9.28 -15.35 6.73
CA GLU A 247 10.14 -15.62 7.89
C GLU A 247 9.36 -15.69 9.21
N LEU A 248 8.20 -15.05 9.27
CA LEU A 248 7.32 -15.10 10.43
C LEU A 248 6.50 -16.40 10.50
N GLU A 249 6.43 -17.18 9.41
CA GLU A 249 5.69 -18.45 9.34
C GLU A 249 6.52 -19.67 9.78
N GLY A 250 7.84 -19.53 10.00
CA GLY A 250 8.80 -20.60 10.33
C GLY A 250 8.75 -21.13 11.78
#